data_16650e2808a640f690eee1fea3439824
#
_entry.id   16650e2808a640f690eee1fea3439824
#
_cell.length_a   1.000
_cell.length_b   1.000
_cell.length_c   1.000
_cell.angle_alpha   90.00
_cell.angle_beta   90.00
_cell.angle_gamma   90.00
#
_symmetry.space_group_name_H-M   'P 1'
#
loop_
_entity.id
_entity.type
_entity.pdbx_description
1 polymer ?
#
loop_
_entity_poly.entity_id
_entity_poly.type
_entity_poly.pdbx_seq_one_letter_code
_entity_poly.pdbx_strand_id
1 'polypeptide(L)'
;RKLGISSVFRVNGPAGIAALGFGTESIERVAKIVGPGSPAVALAQVEMQRFGVSTMMLLGPTESLVIADETADPVRLAADLLIEAEHGNDSSVVLLTTSISLADATDAQLAEQLDALPEVRATAARASLGPNGGCVIVDDLAMAIDVANAYAAEHLQVAVADDQVDFVVDGLINAGEILVGQHTPFSAANFVIGCPASLPTSGFAQVSSGITAD
;
A
#
# COMPACT_ATOMS: atom_id res chain seq x y z
N ARG A 1 22.89 -16.13 -0.76
CA ARG A 1 24.17 -16.30 -1.51
C ARG A 1 24.14 -15.56 -2.87
N LYS A 2 23.01 -15.58 -3.61
CA LYS A 2 22.92 -14.89 -4.92
C LYS A 2 23.02 -13.36 -4.82
N LEU A 3 22.64 -12.78 -3.67
CA LEU A 3 22.67 -11.33 -3.43
C LEU A 3 23.89 -10.87 -2.62
N GLY A 4 24.86 -11.74 -2.36
CA GLY A 4 26.04 -11.40 -1.57
C GLY A 4 25.81 -11.24 -0.06
N ILE A 5 24.62 -11.60 0.44
CA ILE A 5 24.32 -11.54 1.89
C ILE A 5 25.13 -12.60 2.62
N SER A 6 25.93 -12.16 3.58
CA SER A 6 26.84 -13.02 4.37
C SER A 6 26.33 -13.32 5.78
N SER A 7 25.54 -12.44 6.37
CA SER A 7 25.06 -12.56 7.75
C SER A 7 23.55 -12.69 7.81
N VAL A 8 23.05 -13.80 8.35
CA VAL A 8 21.62 -14.06 8.53
C VAL A 8 21.40 -14.57 9.95
N PHE A 9 20.53 -13.91 10.70
CA PHE A 9 20.24 -14.23 12.09
C PHE A 9 18.79 -14.68 12.25
N ARG A 10 18.57 -15.71 13.08
CA ARG A 10 17.21 -16.19 13.43
C ARG A 10 16.67 -15.40 14.63
N VAL A 11 16.37 -14.14 14.42
CA VAL A 11 15.80 -13.25 15.40
C VAL A 11 14.66 -12.46 14.76
N ASN A 12 13.62 -12.15 15.52
CA ASN A 12 12.45 -11.45 15.02
C ASN A 12 11.87 -10.52 16.11
N GLY A 13 10.91 -9.69 15.71
CA GLY A 13 10.20 -8.80 16.61
C GLY A 13 11.05 -7.64 17.15
N PRO A 14 10.57 -6.92 18.18
CA PRO A 14 11.31 -5.82 18.80
C PRO A 14 12.69 -6.22 19.33
N ALA A 15 12.85 -7.46 19.79
CA ALA A 15 14.16 -7.96 20.23
C ALA A 15 15.18 -8.00 19.09
N GLY A 16 14.73 -8.33 17.87
CA GLY A 16 15.58 -8.28 16.67
C GLY A 16 16.03 -6.87 16.34
N ILE A 17 15.13 -5.91 16.43
CA ILE A 17 15.41 -4.49 16.22
C ILE A 17 16.42 -3.99 17.27
N ALA A 18 16.21 -4.29 18.53
CA ALA A 18 17.14 -3.93 19.61
C ALA A 18 18.53 -4.58 19.42
N ALA A 19 18.57 -5.85 19.04
CA ALA A 19 19.83 -6.55 18.77
C ALA A 19 20.64 -5.91 17.63
N LEU A 20 19.96 -5.51 16.55
CA LEU A 20 20.58 -4.79 15.44
C LEU A 20 21.01 -3.38 15.85
N GLY A 21 20.18 -2.67 16.62
CA GLY A 21 20.41 -1.27 16.98
C GLY A 21 21.49 -1.08 18.06
N PHE A 22 21.59 -1.98 19.04
CA PHE A 22 22.58 -1.88 20.11
C PHE A 22 23.81 -2.79 19.89
N GLY A 23 23.65 -3.84 19.09
CA GLY A 23 24.63 -4.91 18.97
C GLY A 23 24.51 -5.93 20.09
N THR A 24 25.08 -7.10 19.87
CA THR A 24 25.23 -8.19 20.84
C THR A 24 26.57 -8.86 20.62
N GLU A 25 26.90 -9.90 21.39
CA GLU A 25 28.14 -10.70 21.16
C GLU A 25 28.21 -11.27 19.72
N SER A 26 27.05 -11.62 19.11
CA SER A 26 26.98 -12.29 17.82
C SER A 26 26.41 -11.44 16.69
N ILE A 27 25.81 -10.29 17.00
CA ILE A 27 25.20 -9.37 16.02
C ILE A 27 25.90 -8.01 16.14
N GLU A 28 26.60 -7.62 15.11
CA GLU A 28 27.23 -6.30 15.05
C GLU A 28 26.16 -5.21 14.97
N ARG A 29 26.38 -4.10 15.69
CA ARG A 29 25.51 -2.91 15.64
C ARG A 29 25.46 -2.34 14.22
N VAL A 30 24.26 -2.04 13.74
CA VAL A 30 24.04 -1.43 12.43
C VAL A 30 23.75 0.05 12.53
N ALA A 31 24.06 0.79 11.46
CA ALA A 31 23.75 2.21 11.36
C ALA A 31 22.34 2.46 10.85
N LYS A 32 21.75 1.53 10.08
CA LYS A 32 20.42 1.67 9.48
C LYS A 32 19.67 0.34 9.53
N ILE A 33 18.38 0.40 9.89
CA ILE A 33 17.45 -0.74 9.88
C ILE A 33 16.39 -0.48 8.82
N VAL A 34 16.17 -1.44 7.94
CA VAL A 34 15.22 -1.36 6.83
C VAL A 34 14.36 -2.62 6.82
N GLY A 35 13.07 -2.48 6.69
CA GLY A 35 12.12 -3.59 6.54
C GLY A 35 10.81 -3.35 7.26
N PRO A 36 9.71 -3.92 6.75
CA PRO A 36 8.39 -3.86 7.38
C PRO A 36 8.33 -4.79 8.59
N GLY A 37 7.31 -4.61 9.41
CA GLY A 37 7.06 -5.47 10.56
C GLY A 37 5.74 -5.13 11.25
N SER A 38 5.41 -5.92 12.27
CA SER A 38 4.24 -5.65 13.10
C SER A 38 4.30 -4.25 13.76
N PRO A 39 3.19 -3.72 14.28
CA PRO A 39 3.19 -2.44 15.01
C PRO A 39 4.26 -2.35 16.11
N ALA A 40 4.52 -3.46 16.82
CA ALA A 40 5.57 -3.51 17.83
C ALA A 40 6.99 -3.39 17.23
N VAL A 41 7.22 -3.93 16.04
CA VAL A 41 8.48 -3.77 15.30
C VAL A 41 8.64 -2.31 14.81
N ALA A 42 7.58 -1.73 14.27
CA ALA A 42 7.58 -0.34 13.83
C ALA A 42 7.89 0.62 15.00
N LEU A 43 7.25 0.43 16.15
CA LEU A 43 7.56 1.22 17.36
C LEU A 43 9.01 1.04 17.83
N ALA A 44 9.53 -0.19 17.80
CA ALA A 44 10.93 -0.45 18.15
C ALA A 44 11.89 0.25 17.18
N GLN A 45 11.58 0.29 15.89
CA GLN A 45 12.37 1.03 14.89
C GLN A 45 12.37 2.54 15.19
N VAL A 46 11.20 3.12 15.47
CA VAL A 46 11.10 4.55 15.86
C VAL A 46 11.94 4.84 17.11
N GLU A 47 11.86 3.98 18.14
CA GLU A 47 12.65 4.16 19.36
C GLU A 47 14.16 4.09 19.09
N MET A 48 14.62 3.27 18.15
CA MET A 48 16.04 3.19 17.79
C MET A 48 16.61 4.49 17.23
N GLN A 49 15.79 5.37 16.64
CA GLN A 49 16.24 6.68 16.16
C GLN A 49 16.82 7.53 17.29
N ARG A 50 16.28 7.42 18.52
CA ARG A 50 16.81 8.11 19.71
C ARG A 50 18.23 7.68 20.08
N PHE A 51 18.64 6.50 19.63
CA PHE A 51 19.98 5.94 19.86
C PHE A 51 20.89 6.07 18.64
N GLY A 52 20.50 6.90 17.66
CA GLY A 52 21.32 7.20 16.50
C GLY A 52 21.34 6.09 15.43
N VAL A 53 20.33 5.24 15.41
CA VAL A 53 20.12 4.26 14.33
C VAL A 53 19.11 4.85 13.34
N SER A 54 19.50 4.98 12.08
CA SER A 54 18.56 5.39 11.04
C SER A 54 17.56 4.27 10.76
N THR A 55 16.29 4.60 10.64
CA THR A 55 15.24 3.68 10.23
C THR A 55 14.52 4.23 9.01
N MET A 56 13.81 3.38 8.30
CA MET A 56 12.94 3.84 7.22
C MET A 56 11.67 4.50 7.80
N MET A 57 10.75 4.87 6.94
CA MET A 57 9.45 5.44 7.32
C MET A 57 8.69 4.56 8.32
N LEU A 58 7.75 5.15 9.03
CA LEU A 58 6.80 4.39 9.85
C LEU A 58 5.84 3.64 8.92
N LEU A 59 5.73 2.34 9.14
CA LEU A 59 4.86 1.44 8.38
C LEU A 59 3.67 1.03 9.23
N GLY A 60 2.49 1.08 8.63
CA GLY A 60 1.23 0.59 9.17
C GLY A 60 0.63 -0.52 8.32
N PRO A 61 -0.67 -0.80 8.50
CA PRO A 61 -1.42 -1.68 7.61
C PRO A 61 -1.41 -1.18 6.16
N THR A 62 -1.55 -2.10 5.22
CA THR A 62 -1.63 -1.77 3.79
C THR A 62 -2.82 -0.88 3.47
N GLU A 63 -2.59 0.13 2.66
CA GLU A 63 -3.57 1.11 2.21
C GLU A 63 -3.53 1.21 0.70
N SER A 64 -4.66 1.00 0.04
CA SER A 64 -4.77 1.20 -1.39
C SER A 64 -5.97 2.07 -1.77
N LEU A 65 -5.80 2.82 -2.84
CA LEU A 65 -6.81 3.71 -3.37
C LEU A 65 -6.81 3.63 -4.89
N VAL A 66 -7.98 3.48 -5.48
CA VAL A 66 -8.16 3.53 -6.93
C VAL A 66 -9.02 4.73 -7.28
N ILE A 67 -8.55 5.58 -8.21
CA ILE A 67 -9.35 6.61 -8.85
C ILE A 67 -9.82 6.05 -10.19
N ALA A 68 -11.14 5.99 -10.40
CA ALA A 68 -11.72 5.45 -11.62
C ALA A 68 -12.90 6.28 -12.13
N ASP A 69 -13.04 6.38 -13.44
CA ASP A 69 -14.22 6.91 -14.11
C ASP A 69 -15.02 5.79 -14.80
N GLU A 70 -16.09 6.13 -15.51
CA GLU A 70 -16.98 5.17 -16.18
C GLU A 70 -16.32 4.32 -17.28
N THR A 71 -15.09 4.65 -17.69
CA THR A 71 -14.35 3.90 -18.73
C THR A 71 -13.61 2.69 -18.17
N ALA A 72 -13.49 2.59 -16.85
CA ALA A 72 -12.78 1.50 -16.21
C ALA A 72 -13.57 0.18 -16.28
N ASP A 73 -12.85 -0.93 -16.36
CA ASP A 73 -13.42 -2.28 -16.37
C ASP A 73 -13.70 -2.75 -14.94
N PRO A 74 -14.98 -2.95 -14.53
CA PRO A 74 -15.33 -3.34 -13.17
C PRO A 74 -14.77 -4.70 -12.75
N VAL A 75 -14.55 -5.63 -13.70
CA VAL A 75 -13.95 -6.95 -13.41
C VAL A 75 -12.50 -6.79 -12.95
N ARG A 76 -11.75 -5.92 -13.63
CA ARG A 76 -10.35 -5.62 -13.29
C ARG A 76 -10.24 -4.82 -12.01
N LEU A 77 -11.10 -3.79 -11.85
CA LEU A 77 -11.14 -3.01 -10.62
C LEU A 77 -11.38 -3.89 -9.40
N ALA A 78 -12.34 -4.81 -9.48
CA ALA A 78 -12.60 -5.75 -8.40
C ALA A 78 -11.38 -6.62 -8.09
N ALA A 79 -10.69 -7.13 -9.11
CA ALA A 79 -9.48 -7.93 -8.93
C ALA A 79 -8.35 -7.10 -8.28
N ASP A 80 -8.14 -5.86 -8.72
CA ASP A 80 -7.10 -4.97 -8.19
C ASP A 80 -7.38 -4.59 -6.73
N LEU A 81 -8.63 -4.24 -6.39
CA LEU A 81 -9.03 -3.97 -5.00
C LEU A 81 -8.82 -5.20 -4.10
N LEU A 82 -9.03 -6.41 -4.60
CA LEU A 82 -8.83 -7.64 -3.84
C LEU A 82 -7.37 -7.99 -3.60
N ILE A 83 -6.44 -7.56 -4.47
CA ILE A 83 -4.99 -7.80 -4.31
C ILE A 83 -4.52 -7.24 -2.96
N GLU A 84 -4.91 -6.02 -2.62
CA GLU A 84 -4.49 -5.38 -1.38
C GLU A 84 -5.43 -5.70 -0.20
N ALA A 85 -6.71 -5.94 -0.48
CA ALA A 85 -7.69 -6.25 0.56
C ALA A 85 -7.39 -7.57 1.30
N GLU A 86 -6.73 -8.54 0.66
CA GLU A 86 -6.42 -9.84 1.26
C GLU A 86 -5.21 -9.82 2.22
N HIS A 87 -4.48 -8.69 2.34
CA HIS A 87 -3.26 -8.60 3.15
C HIS A 87 -3.51 -8.73 4.65
N GLY A 88 -4.60 -8.15 5.16
CA GLY A 88 -4.92 -8.23 6.58
C GLY A 88 -6.26 -7.60 6.93
N ASN A 89 -6.78 -7.95 8.11
CA ASN A 89 -8.06 -7.41 8.58
C ASN A 89 -8.01 -5.91 8.93
N ASP A 90 -6.83 -5.34 9.02
CA ASP A 90 -6.54 -3.95 9.32
C ASP A 90 -6.15 -3.12 8.08
N SER A 91 -6.08 -3.75 6.90
CA SER A 91 -5.86 -3.06 5.63
C SER A 91 -7.05 -2.15 5.28
N SER A 92 -6.79 -1.14 4.47
CA SER A 92 -7.80 -0.21 3.96
C SER A 92 -7.76 -0.15 2.44
N VAL A 93 -8.90 -0.38 1.80
CA VAL A 93 -9.02 -0.39 0.34
C VAL A 93 -10.18 0.50 -0.08
N VAL A 94 -9.90 1.52 -0.90
CA VAL A 94 -10.87 2.54 -1.28
C VAL A 94 -10.96 2.67 -2.80
N LEU A 95 -12.19 2.66 -3.31
CA LEU A 95 -12.51 3.09 -4.67
C LEU A 95 -13.07 4.51 -4.64
N LEU A 96 -12.42 5.44 -5.33
CA LEU A 96 -12.97 6.76 -5.63
C LEU A 96 -13.46 6.78 -7.07
N THR A 97 -14.73 7.07 -7.29
CA THR A 97 -15.26 7.11 -8.66
C THR A 97 -16.29 8.22 -8.84
N THR A 98 -16.36 8.75 -10.05
CA THR A 98 -17.41 9.68 -10.48
C THR A 98 -18.67 8.97 -10.98
N SER A 99 -18.63 7.62 -11.10
CA SER A 99 -19.68 6.82 -11.73
C SER A 99 -20.35 5.86 -10.75
N ILE A 100 -21.59 6.13 -10.41
CA ILE A 100 -22.42 5.22 -9.59
C ILE A 100 -22.58 3.85 -10.28
N SER A 101 -22.77 3.84 -11.60
CA SER A 101 -22.92 2.60 -12.35
C SER A 101 -21.66 1.74 -12.33
N LEU A 102 -20.46 2.36 -12.35
CA LEU A 102 -19.20 1.63 -12.17
C LEU A 102 -19.08 1.08 -10.75
N ALA A 103 -19.45 1.87 -9.75
CA ALA A 103 -19.43 1.42 -8.35
C ALA A 103 -20.32 0.18 -8.15
N ASP A 104 -21.56 0.21 -8.64
CA ASP A 104 -22.49 -0.92 -8.55
C ASP A 104 -21.98 -2.16 -9.29
N ALA A 105 -21.40 -1.97 -10.48
CA ALA A 105 -20.84 -3.05 -11.27
C ALA A 105 -19.58 -3.66 -10.60
N THR A 106 -18.75 -2.82 -9.99
CA THR A 106 -17.55 -3.27 -9.25
C THR A 106 -17.94 -4.04 -7.98
N ASP A 107 -18.97 -3.58 -7.26
CA ASP A 107 -19.46 -4.28 -6.06
C ASP A 107 -20.00 -5.68 -6.41
N ALA A 108 -20.74 -5.80 -7.53
CA ALA A 108 -21.19 -7.10 -8.02
C ALA A 108 -20.02 -8.04 -8.36
N GLN A 109 -18.97 -7.52 -8.98
CA GLN A 109 -17.77 -8.30 -9.29
C GLN A 109 -16.95 -8.65 -8.05
N LEU A 110 -16.86 -7.75 -7.06
CA LEU A 110 -16.24 -8.06 -5.76
C LEU A 110 -16.93 -9.22 -5.06
N ALA A 111 -18.27 -9.23 -5.05
CA ALA A 111 -19.03 -10.34 -4.44
C ALA A 111 -18.71 -11.68 -5.12
N GLU A 112 -18.69 -11.72 -6.46
CA GLU A 112 -18.37 -12.92 -7.23
C GLU A 112 -16.94 -13.40 -7.00
N GLN A 113 -15.95 -12.49 -7.05
CA GLN A 113 -14.54 -12.84 -6.94
C GLN A 113 -14.14 -13.20 -5.50
N LEU A 114 -14.75 -12.60 -4.48
CA LEU A 114 -14.56 -12.96 -3.07
C LEU A 114 -14.90 -14.43 -2.79
N ASP A 115 -15.93 -14.95 -3.44
CA ASP A 115 -16.36 -16.35 -3.27
C ASP A 115 -15.33 -17.36 -3.84
N ALA A 116 -14.46 -16.90 -4.74
CA ALA A 116 -13.38 -17.72 -5.29
C ALA A 116 -12.09 -17.71 -4.43
N LEU A 117 -11.99 -16.80 -3.44
CA LEU A 117 -10.82 -16.71 -2.57
C LEU A 117 -10.85 -17.77 -1.46
N PRO A 118 -9.67 -18.22 -0.99
CA PRO A 118 -9.58 -18.99 0.25
C PRO A 118 -10.21 -18.23 1.43
N GLU A 119 -10.92 -18.91 2.33
CA GLU A 119 -11.70 -18.30 3.42
C GLU A 119 -10.89 -17.29 4.27
N VAL A 120 -9.63 -17.59 4.55
CA VAL A 120 -8.74 -16.68 5.32
C VAL A 120 -8.55 -15.36 4.58
N ARG A 121 -8.38 -15.40 3.25
CA ARG A 121 -8.22 -14.21 2.40
C ARG A 121 -9.53 -13.46 2.22
N ALA A 122 -10.62 -14.17 1.98
CA ALA A 122 -11.95 -13.58 1.89
C ALA A 122 -12.35 -12.85 3.17
N THR A 123 -12.03 -13.39 4.35
CA THR A 123 -12.27 -12.74 5.64
C THR A 123 -11.51 -11.42 5.76
N ALA A 124 -10.21 -11.40 5.43
CA ALA A 124 -9.42 -10.19 5.42
C ALA A 124 -9.96 -9.15 4.43
N ALA A 125 -10.27 -9.59 3.21
CA ALA A 125 -10.80 -8.71 2.17
C ALA A 125 -12.15 -8.07 2.56
N ARG A 126 -13.07 -8.83 3.19
CA ARG A 126 -14.33 -8.27 3.70
C ARG A 126 -14.12 -7.19 4.78
N ALA A 127 -13.13 -7.35 5.63
CA ALA A 127 -12.79 -6.32 6.64
C ALA A 127 -12.21 -5.07 5.99
N SER A 128 -11.32 -5.23 5.02
CA SER A 128 -10.63 -4.13 4.34
C SER A 128 -11.55 -3.32 3.42
N LEU A 129 -12.48 -3.98 2.72
CA LEU A 129 -13.43 -3.35 1.81
C LEU A 129 -14.69 -2.81 2.51
N GLY A 130 -14.99 -3.29 3.73
CA GLY A 130 -16.17 -2.88 4.50
C GLY A 130 -15.83 -1.86 5.58
N PRO A 131 -15.54 -2.30 6.84
CA PRO A 131 -15.31 -1.38 7.95
C PRO A 131 -14.13 -0.42 7.76
N ASN A 132 -13.11 -0.81 7.01
CA ASN A 132 -11.87 -0.04 6.86
C ASN A 132 -11.75 0.67 5.50
N GLY A 133 -12.65 0.42 4.57
CA GLY A 133 -12.59 0.96 3.21
C GLY A 133 -13.96 1.10 2.58
N GLY A 134 -14.04 0.91 1.27
CA GLY A 134 -15.28 0.95 0.52
C GLY A 134 -15.22 1.82 -0.73
N CYS A 135 -16.40 2.25 -1.20
CA CYS A 135 -16.52 3.11 -2.37
C CYS A 135 -16.98 4.51 -1.97
N VAL A 136 -16.32 5.52 -2.50
CA VAL A 136 -16.69 6.93 -2.36
C VAL A 136 -17.04 7.49 -3.73
N ILE A 137 -18.27 7.97 -3.89
CA ILE A 137 -18.70 8.67 -5.09
C ILE A 137 -18.34 10.13 -4.93
N VAL A 138 -17.66 10.68 -5.91
CA VAL A 138 -17.26 12.10 -5.98
C VAL A 138 -17.89 12.79 -7.19
N ASP A 139 -18.02 14.10 -7.13
CA ASP A 139 -18.70 14.86 -8.18
C ASP A 139 -17.88 14.92 -9.48
N ASP A 140 -16.55 14.98 -9.35
CA ASP A 140 -15.62 15.07 -10.46
C ASP A 140 -14.21 14.54 -10.10
N LEU A 141 -13.31 14.47 -11.10
CA LEU A 141 -11.94 14.03 -10.91
C LEU A 141 -11.08 15.00 -10.09
N ALA A 142 -11.43 16.30 -10.05
CA ALA A 142 -10.72 17.25 -9.20
C ALA A 142 -10.97 16.94 -7.72
N MET A 143 -12.21 16.64 -7.35
CA MET A 143 -12.54 16.18 -6.00
C MET A 143 -11.88 14.84 -5.68
N ALA A 144 -11.81 13.92 -6.65
CA ALA A 144 -11.09 12.65 -6.46
C ALA A 144 -9.61 12.88 -6.13
N ILE A 145 -8.95 13.82 -6.83
CA ILE A 145 -7.55 14.20 -6.57
C ILE A 145 -7.41 14.79 -5.15
N ASP A 146 -8.29 15.68 -4.74
CA ASP A 146 -8.26 16.31 -3.42
C ASP A 146 -8.40 15.24 -2.30
N VAL A 147 -9.35 14.32 -2.45
CA VAL A 147 -9.56 13.22 -1.50
C VAL A 147 -8.34 12.28 -1.47
N ALA A 148 -7.80 11.92 -2.64
CA ALA A 148 -6.63 11.06 -2.73
C ALA A 148 -5.39 11.68 -2.07
N ASN A 149 -5.14 12.97 -2.30
CA ASN A 149 -4.04 13.70 -1.67
C ASN A 149 -4.21 13.83 -0.14
N ALA A 150 -5.44 13.98 0.33
CA ALA A 150 -5.74 14.02 1.77
C ALA A 150 -5.57 12.65 2.42
N TYR A 151 -5.96 11.59 1.73
CA TYR A 151 -5.81 10.20 2.18
C TYR A 151 -4.35 9.77 2.18
N ALA A 152 -3.59 10.16 1.16
CA ALA A 152 -2.16 9.87 1.00
C ALA A 152 -1.84 8.37 1.07
N ALA A 153 -2.50 7.60 0.21
CA ALA A 153 -2.41 6.13 0.19
C ALA A 153 -0.99 5.60 -0.03
N GLU A 154 -0.73 4.42 0.50
CA GLU A 154 0.47 3.63 0.18
C GLU A 154 0.52 3.30 -1.31
N HIS A 155 -0.55 2.70 -1.83
CA HIS A 155 -0.71 2.33 -3.22
C HIS A 155 -1.86 3.11 -3.85
N LEU A 156 -1.61 3.80 -4.96
CA LEU A 156 -2.63 4.53 -5.70
C LEU A 156 -2.66 4.08 -7.16
N GLN A 157 -3.83 3.72 -7.66
CA GLN A 157 -4.03 3.41 -9.08
C GLN A 157 -4.92 4.47 -9.73
N VAL A 158 -4.56 4.87 -10.96
CA VAL A 158 -5.35 5.78 -11.80
C VAL A 158 -5.93 5.00 -12.97
N ALA A 159 -7.23 4.74 -12.94
CA ALA A 159 -7.98 3.96 -13.92
C ALA A 159 -9.08 4.82 -14.58
N VAL A 160 -8.67 5.89 -15.22
CA VAL A 160 -9.55 6.85 -15.90
C VAL A 160 -9.33 6.82 -17.41
N ALA A 161 -10.19 7.52 -18.16
CA ALA A 161 -10.04 7.69 -19.61
C ALA A 161 -8.66 8.25 -19.97
N ASP A 162 -8.10 7.81 -21.09
CA ASP A 162 -6.72 8.15 -21.51
C ASP A 162 -6.48 9.67 -21.58
N ASP A 163 -7.49 10.45 -21.96
CA ASP A 163 -7.41 11.92 -22.03
C ASP A 163 -7.51 12.63 -20.67
N GLN A 164 -7.84 11.90 -19.60
CA GLN A 164 -7.91 12.40 -18.23
C GLN A 164 -6.69 12.01 -17.38
N VAL A 165 -5.87 11.08 -17.87
CA VAL A 165 -4.73 10.53 -17.11
C VAL A 165 -3.77 11.62 -16.67
N ASP A 166 -3.31 12.47 -17.59
CA ASP A 166 -2.33 13.52 -17.29
C ASP A 166 -2.91 14.52 -16.27
N PHE A 167 -4.20 14.89 -16.40
CA PHE A 167 -4.86 15.77 -15.45
C PHE A 167 -4.88 15.19 -14.03
N VAL A 168 -5.20 13.90 -13.90
CA VAL A 168 -5.23 13.24 -12.59
C VAL A 168 -3.82 13.08 -12.03
N VAL A 169 -2.89 12.58 -12.80
CA VAL A 169 -1.51 12.31 -12.35
C VAL A 169 -0.80 13.60 -11.94
N ASP A 170 -0.93 14.69 -12.72
CA ASP A 170 -0.32 15.98 -12.41
C ASP A 170 -0.89 16.62 -11.13
N GLY A 171 -2.13 16.28 -10.78
CA GLY A 171 -2.77 16.74 -9.55
C GLY A 171 -2.40 15.93 -8.29
N LEU A 172 -1.86 14.73 -8.44
CA LEU A 172 -1.50 13.86 -7.32
C LEU A 172 -0.12 14.21 -6.77
N ILE A 173 -0.06 14.53 -5.48
CA ILE A 173 1.17 14.93 -4.78
C ILE A 173 1.51 14.04 -3.58
N ASN A 174 0.56 13.23 -3.12
CA ASN A 174 0.70 12.43 -1.92
C ASN A 174 0.29 10.97 -2.18
N ALA A 175 1.24 10.14 -2.57
CA ALA A 175 1.06 8.69 -2.66
C ALA A 175 2.42 8.00 -2.47
N GLY A 176 2.43 6.79 -1.94
CA GLY A 176 3.63 5.99 -1.85
C GLY A 176 4.11 5.53 -3.23
N GLU A 177 3.16 5.10 -4.07
CA GLU A 177 3.33 4.86 -5.50
C GLU A 177 2.07 5.25 -6.28
N ILE A 178 2.23 5.57 -7.55
CA ILE A 178 1.13 5.83 -8.48
C ILE A 178 1.24 4.88 -9.67
N LEU A 179 0.25 4.01 -9.82
CA LEU A 179 0.11 3.07 -10.91
C LEU A 179 -0.85 3.64 -11.96
N VAL A 180 -0.36 3.86 -13.16
CA VAL A 180 -1.12 4.55 -14.21
C VAL A 180 -1.73 3.55 -15.19
N GLY A 181 -3.05 3.63 -15.32
CA GLY A 181 -3.85 2.84 -16.25
C GLY A 181 -4.41 1.55 -15.62
N GLN A 182 -5.59 1.15 -16.12
CA GLN A 182 -6.31 -0.05 -15.64
C GLN A 182 -5.64 -1.39 -16.01
N HIS A 183 -4.49 -1.35 -16.69
CA HIS A 183 -3.67 -2.51 -17.01
C HIS A 183 -2.40 -2.60 -16.16
N THR A 184 -2.28 -1.74 -15.16
CA THR A 184 -1.14 -1.70 -14.24
C THR A 184 -1.61 -2.06 -12.84
N PRO A 185 -1.79 -3.37 -12.55
CA PRO A 185 -2.30 -3.84 -11.27
C PRO A 185 -1.27 -3.65 -10.15
N PHE A 186 -1.70 -3.57 -8.91
CA PHE A 186 -0.83 -3.46 -7.73
C PHE A 186 0.23 -4.58 -7.67
N SER A 187 -0.14 -5.81 -8.07
CA SER A 187 0.80 -6.93 -8.13
C SER A 187 1.97 -6.71 -9.11
N ALA A 188 1.77 -5.94 -10.19
CA ALA A 188 2.85 -5.63 -11.14
C ALA A 188 3.93 -4.75 -10.50
N ALA A 189 3.54 -3.79 -9.68
CA ALA A 189 4.47 -2.91 -8.97
C ALA A 189 5.45 -3.71 -8.11
N ASN A 190 4.94 -4.60 -7.28
CA ASN A 190 5.72 -5.37 -6.33
C ASN A 190 6.61 -6.44 -6.98
N PHE A 191 6.21 -7.01 -8.12
CA PHE A 191 6.86 -8.20 -8.66
C PHE A 191 7.52 -8.00 -10.04
N VAL A 192 7.08 -7.02 -10.83
CA VAL A 192 7.50 -6.90 -12.24
C VAL A 192 8.13 -5.55 -12.56
N ILE A 193 7.52 -4.44 -12.11
CA ILE A 193 7.93 -3.08 -12.49
C ILE A 193 9.14 -2.61 -11.66
N GLY A 194 9.37 -3.21 -10.48
CA GLY A 194 10.51 -2.88 -9.63
C GLY A 194 10.25 -1.70 -8.68
N CYS A 195 9.00 -1.41 -8.39
CA CYS A 195 8.64 -0.50 -7.30
C CYS A 195 9.06 -1.11 -5.96
N PRO A 196 9.51 -0.30 -4.99
CA PRO A 196 9.81 -0.81 -3.66
C PRO A 196 8.56 -1.42 -3.00
N ALA A 197 8.69 -2.64 -2.46
CA ALA A 197 7.60 -3.31 -1.77
C ALA A 197 7.27 -2.72 -0.38
N SER A 198 8.01 -1.73 0.08
CA SER A 198 7.79 -1.04 1.36
C SER A 198 7.60 0.44 1.07
N LEU A 199 6.40 0.89 1.28
CA LEU A 199 5.92 2.22 0.96
C LEU A 199 5.33 2.90 2.21
N PRO A 200 5.22 4.22 2.24
CA PRO A 200 4.66 4.93 3.40
C PRO A 200 3.16 4.69 3.52
N THR A 201 2.71 4.43 4.74
CA THR A 201 1.29 4.27 5.13
C THR A 201 0.86 5.33 6.13
N SER A 202 -0.40 5.34 6.53
CA SER A 202 -0.94 6.21 7.59
C SER A 202 -0.70 7.70 7.35
N GLY A 203 -0.84 8.12 6.08
CA GLY A 203 -0.63 9.51 5.66
C GLY A 203 0.85 9.91 5.54
N PHE A 204 1.80 9.02 5.80
CA PHE A 204 3.23 9.34 5.69
C PHE A 204 3.70 9.56 4.24
N ALA A 205 2.89 9.22 3.24
CA ALA A 205 3.16 9.60 1.84
C ALA A 205 3.20 11.13 1.61
N GLN A 206 2.73 11.92 2.58
CA GLN A 206 2.89 13.39 2.57
C GLN A 206 4.33 13.85 2.86
N VAL A 207 5.14 13.02 3.47
CA VAL A 207 6.50 13.39 3.94
C VAL A 207 7.58 12.38 3.58
N SER A 208 7.19 11.23 3.03
CA SER A 208 8.08 10.13 2.66
C SER A 208 7.67 9.54 1.33
N SER A 209 8.62 8.96 0.62
CA SER A 209 8.40 8.15 -0.58
C SER A 209 8.86 6.72 -0.36
N GLY A 210 8.74 5.87 -1.37
CA GLY A 210 9.29 4.53 -1.34
C GLY A 210 10.80 4.51 -1.06
N ILE A 211 11.32 3.35 -0.67
CA ILE A 211 12.74 3.18 -0.34
C ILE A 211 13.56 3.36 -1.61
N THR A 212 14.58 4.22 -1.55
CA THR A 212 15.61 4.38 -2.57
C THR A 212 16.92 3.74 -2.12
N ALA A 213 17.89 3.63 -3.04
CA ALA A 213 19.22 3.10 -2.73
C ALA A 213 20.14 4.11 -2.01
N ASP A 214 19.69 5.35 -1.90
CA ASP A 214 20.46 6.48 -1.32
C ASP A 214 20.35 6.55 0.21
#